data_49e899beda6349fad17cb5c75bf4b655
#
_entry.id   49e899beda6349fad17cb5c75bf4b655
#
_cell.length_a   1.000
_cell.length_b   1.000
_cell.length_c   1.000
_cell.angle_alpha   90.00
_cell.angle_beta   90.00
_cell.angle_gamma   90.00
#
_symmetry.space_group_name_H-M   'P 1'
#
loop_
_entity.id
_entity.type
_entity.pdbx_description
1 polymer ?
#
loop_
_entity_poly.entity_id
_entity_poly.type
_entity_poly.pdbx_seq_one_letter_code
_entity_poly.pdbx_strand_id
1 'polypeptide(L)'
;MKEIIFANNPLDRMSSIRGDEEWQRQSKLAGNSIFLVFKTGKPLIKVSSDTSIKSQIRYFSSDQVKGHLDSQLVIFLGQYSDHNYFAINLENDLSPDLYKNDSKFIDLRSIAQNLSAEDTGILAQAKSIIDWNLNHKYCSKCSSSKLEIKDTGYKKYCLECKTEFFPRVDPVVIMLPTFEGKCLLGRQKIFPPRMYSALAGFLEPGETIEDAVIREVKEESGLDVTNVQYKFTQPWPFPYQLMIGCFAEAKSDVLNIDKD
;
A
#
# COMPACT_ATOMS: atom_id res chain seq x y z
N MET A 1 -8.81 -3.90 -19.99
CA MET A 1 -8.89 -4.41 -18.61
C MET A 1 -9.49 -3.31 -17.73
N LYS A 2 -10.37 -3.63 -16.77
CA LYS A 2 -10.75 -2.64 -15.76
C LYS A 2 -9.51 -2.22 -14.97
N GLU A 3 -9.39 -0.93 -14.67
CA GLU A 3 -8.31 -0.42 -13.83
C GLU A 3 -8.37 -1.06 -12.44
N ILE A 4 -7.24 -1.59 -11.98
CA ILE A 4 -7.10 -2.17 -10.65
C ILE A 4 -6.72 -1.04 -9.69
N ILE A 5 -7.57 -0.80 -8.68
CA ILE A 5 -7.29 0.20 -7.63
C ILE A 5 -5.95 -0.13 -6.94
N PHE A 6 -5.16 0.91 -6.62
CA PHE A 6 -3.81 0.84 -6.05
C PHE A 6 -2.71 0.32 -6.99
N ALA A 7 -3.06 -0.09 -8.21
CA ALA A 7 -2.10 -0.36 -9.29
C ALA A 7 -1.90 0.89 -10.17
N ASN A 8 -1.24 0.71 -11.31
CA ASN A 8 -1.06 1.77 -12.34
C ASN A 8 -0.29 3.01 -11.86
N ASN A 9 0.65 2.86 -10.92
CA ASN A 9 1.53 3.93 -10.52
C ASN A 9 2.43 4.35 -11.71
N PRO A 10 2.34 5.61 -12.19
CA PRO A 10 3.07 6.05 -13.38
C PRO A 10 4.54 6.41 -13.11
N LEU A 11 4.97 6.44 -11.84
CA LEU A 11 6.29 6.94 -11.47
C LEU A 11 7.40 5.96 -11.85
N ASP A 12 8.41 6.44 -12.55
CA ASP A 12 9.72 5.75 -12.58
C ASP A 12 10.36 5.86 -11.20
N ARG A 13 10.61 4.72 -10.59
CA ARG A 13 11.14 4.64 -9.22
C ARG A 13 12.61 5.00 -9.08
N MET A 14 13.32 5.23 -10.17
CA MET A 14 14.70 5.71 -10.23
C MET A 14 15.63 4.99 -9.25
N SER A 15 15.56 3.66 -9.21
CA SER A 15 16.23 2.84 -8.17
C SER A 15 17.75 3.00 -8.16
N SER A 16 18.37 3.32 -9.30
CA SER A 16 19.82 3.51 -9.44
C SER A 16 20.36 4.76 -8.76
N ILE A 17 19.54 5.81 -8.58
CA ILE A 17 19.98 7.08 -8.01
C ILE A 17 19.50 7.32 -6.57
N ARG A 18 18.59 6.49 -6.05
CA ARG A 18 18.05 6.65 -4.70
C ARG A 18 19.09 6.57 -3.59
N GLY A 19 20.21 5.90 -3.83
CA GLY A 19 21.32 5.80 -2.89
C GLY A 19 22.27 6.99 -2.89
N ASP A 20 22.18 7.91 -3.87
CA ASP A 20 23.01 9.11 -3.96
C ASP A 20 22.50 10.19 -3.00
N GLU A 21 23.22 10.41 -1.89
CA GLU A 21 22.82 11.35 -0.84
C GLU A 21 22.87 12.82 -1.31
N GLU A 22 23.80 13.18 -2.22
CA GLU A 22 23.88 14.52 -2.76
C GLU A 22 22.70 14.82 -3.70
N TRP A 23 22.38 13.87 -4.59
CA TRP A 23 21.21 13.97 -5.42
C TRP A 23 19.91 14.07 -4.58
N GLN A 24 19.78 13.26 -3.52
CA GLN A 24 18.63 13.33 -2.61
C GLN A 24 18.45 14.70 -1.98
N ARG A 25 19.56 15.32 -1.53
CA ARG A 25 19.55 16.64 -0.91
C ARG A 25 19.14 17.73 -1.91
N GLN A 26 19.72 17.70 -3.11
CA GLN A 26 19.42 18.65 -4.16
C GLN A 26 18.01 18.51 -4.69
N SER A 27 17.56 17.29 -4.95
CA SER A 27 16.23 17.01 -5.50
C SER A 27 15.10 17.42 -4.57
N LYS A 28 15.23 17.28 -3.24
CA LYS A 28 14.23 17.76 -2.28
C LYS A 28 13.98 19.27 -2.36
N LEU A 29 14.98 20.05 -2.74
CA LEU A 29 14.93 21.51 -2.82
C LEU A 29 14.69 22.02 -4.24
N ALA A 30 14.66 21.13 -5.24
CA ALA A 30 14.50 21.53 -6.63
C ALA A 30 13.08 22.08 -6.91
N GLY A 31 13.00 23.09 -7.79
CA GLY A 31 11.74 23.76 -8.13
C GLY A 31 10.72 22.85 -8.84
N ASN A 32 11.18 21.71 -9.41
CA ASN A 32 10.34 20.69 -10.01
C ASN A 32 9.96 19.55 -9.04
N SER A 33 10.22 19.69 -7.75
CA SER A 33 9.86 18.70 -6.75
C SER A 33 8.50 19.01 -6.13
N ILE A 34 7.66 17.98 -6.07
CA ILE A 34 6.31 18.01 -5.52
C ILE A 34 6.14 17.00 -4.41
N PHE A 35 5.38 17.38 -3.42
CA PHE A 35 5.24 16.63 -2.17
C PHE A 35 3.78 16.32 -1.90
N LEU A 36 3.48 15.07 -1.63
CA LEU A 36 2.23 14.64 -1.02
C LEU A 36 2.45 14.37 0.47
N VAL A 37 1.42 14.58 1.26
CA VAL A 37 1.54 14.62 2.71
C VAL A 37 0.64 13.59 3.37
N PHE A 38 1.21 12.89 4.35
CA PHE A 38 0.49 11.96 5.24
C PHE A 38 0.54 12.48 6.68
N LYS A 39 -0.51 12.19 7.44
CA LYS A 39 -0.56 12.33 8.90
C LYS A 39 -1.37 11.19 9.49
N THR A 40 -0.83 10.51 10.51
CA THR A 40 -1.49 9.35 11.16
C THR A 40 -1.97 8.29 10.16
N GLY A 41 -1.14 7.99 9.15
CA GLY A 41 -1.43 7.00 8.11
C GLY A 41 -2.46 7.42 7.04
N LYS A 42 -2.95 8.68 7.09
CA LYS A 42 -3.95 9.23 6.16
C LYS A 42 -3.30 10.23 5.21
N PRO A 43 -3.49 10.10 3.89
CA PRO A 43 -3.07 11.12 2.93
C PRO A 43 -3.93 12.38 3.01
N LEU A 44 -3.34 13.51 2.65
CA LEU A 44 -4.06 14.77 2.46
C LEU A 44 -4.66 14.81 1.05
N ILE A 45 -5.99 14.86 0.99
CA ILE A 45 -6.77 14.78 -0.24
C ILE A 45 -7.53 16.07 -0.46
N LYS A 46 -7.43 16.62 -1.68
CA LYS A 46 -8.28 17.70 -2.15
C LYS A 46 -9.66 17.14 -2.48
N VAL A 47 -10.68 17.64 -1.80
CA VAL A 47 -12.05 17.20 -1.95
C VAL A 47 -12.90 18.26 -2.64
N SER A 48 -13.76 17.85 -3.58
CA SER A 48 -14.73 18.73 -4.19
C SER A 48 -16.06 18.61 -3.45
N SER A 49 -16.79 19.71 -3.35
CA SER A 49 -18.22 19.71 -2.95
C SER A 49 -19.12 19.14 -4.04
N ASP A 50 -18.68 19.14 -5.29
CA ASP A 50 -19.33 18.50 -6.42
C ASP A 50 -18.95 17.01 -6.48
N THR A 51 -19.92 16.14 -6.24
CA THR A 51 -19.74 14.68 -6.23
C THR A 51 -19.42 14.09 -7.62
N SER A 52 -19.61 14.84 -8.69
CA SER A 52 -19.26 14.45 -10.06
C SER A 52 -17.74 14.57 -10.32
N ILE A 53 -17.03 15.37 -9.50
CA ILE A 53 -15.60 15.62 -9.63
C ILE A 53 -14.84 14.66 -8.73
N LYS A 54 -13.93 13.87 -9.31
CA LYS A 54 -13.04 12.99 -8.54
C LYS A 54 -12.17 13.81 -7.58
N SER A 55 -11.95 13.27 -6.40
CA SER A 55 -10.96 13.76 -5.46
C SER A 55 -9.53 13.58 -6.03
N GLN A 56 -8.58 14.36 -5.55
CA GLN A 56 -7.19 14.36 -6.03
C GLN A 56 -6.22 14.43 -4.85
N ILE A 57 -5.00 14.00 -5.05
CA ILE A 57 -3.92 14.23 -4.08
C ILE A 57 -3.69 15.75 -3.94
N ARG A 58 -3.55 16.24 -2.71
CA ARG A 58 -3.06 17.60 -2.48
C ARG A 58 -1.54 17.59 -2.54
N TYR A 59 -0.99 18.20 -3.58
CA TYR A 59 0.44 18.38 -3.76
C TYR A 59 0.92 19.76 -3.27
N PHE A 60 2.19 19.82 -2.85
CA PHE A 60 2.88 21.01 -2.40
C PHE A 60 4.21 21.16 -3.14
N SER A 61 4.66 22.38 -3.34
CA SER A 61 6.04 22.67 -3.79
C SER A 61 7.03 22.49 -2.63
N SER A 62 8.32 22.41 -2.97
CA SER A 62 9.40 22.35 -1.98
C SER A 62 9.38 23.56 -1.02
N ASP A 63 9.11 24.77 -1.51
CA ASP A 63 9.04 25.99 -0.68
C ASP A 63 7.93 25.93 0.37
N GLN A 64 6.78 25.35 0.03
CA GLN A 64 5.64 25.23 0.94
C GLN A 64 5.89 24.26 2.10
N VAL A 65 6.77 23.29 1.93
CA VAL A 65 7.08 22.25 2.93
C VAL A 65 8.51 22.31 3.47
N LYS A 66 9.30 23.30 3.05
CA LYS A 66 10.74 23.43 3.38
C LYS A 66 11.04 23.27 4.88
N GLY A 67 10.22 23.85 5.74
CA GLY A 67 10.39 23.76 7.20
C GLY A 67 10.18 22.37 7.80
N HIS A 68 9.70 21.39 7.00
CA HIS A 68 9.44 20.03 7.43
C HIS A 68 10.42 19.00 6.85
N LEU A 69 11.24 19.36 5.85
CA LEU A 69 12.05 18.41 5.09
C LEU A 69 13.14 17.73 5.91
N ASP A 70 13.71 18.42 6.91
CA ASP A 70 14.81 17.87 7.72
C ASP A 70 14.33 17.18 9.00
N SER A 71 13.12 17.49 9.47
CA SER A 71 12.58 17.00 10.74
C SER A 71 11.59 15.85 10.60
N GLN A 72 11.16 15.54 9.38
CA GLN A 72 10.12 14.56 9.10
C GLN A 72 10.63 13.40 8.24
N LEU A 73 9.89 12.29 8.25
CA LEU A 73 10.14 11.19 7.32
C LEU A 73 9.75 11.62 5.90
N VAL A 74 10.75 11.76 5.02
CA VAL A 74 10.59 12.12 3.61
C VAL A 74 11.02 10.94 2.74
N ILE A 75 10.10 10.46 1.90
CA ILE A 75 10.29 9.33 0.99
C ILE A 75 10.28 9.83 -0.45
N PHE A 76 11.30 9.49 -1.24
CA PHE A 76 11.25 9.68 -2.69
C PHE A 76 10.42 8.58 -3.33
N LEU A 77 9.43 8.92 -4.14
CA LEU A 77 8.53 7.96 -4.77
C LEU A 77 8.94 7.64 -6.21
N GLY A 78 9.53 8.60 -6.90
CA GLY A 78 9.92 8.47 -8.30
C GLY A 78 9.79 9.76 -9.09
N GLN A 79 9.96 9.66 -10.40
CA GLN A 79 9.81 10.76 -11.35
C GLN A 79 8.69 10.48 -12.35
N TYR A 80 8.01 11.53 -12.76
CA TYR A 80 7.07 11.51 -13.87
C TYR A 80 6.95 12.91 -14.48
N SER A 81 7.01 13.03 -15.81
CA SER A 81 6.93 14.32 -16.54
C SER A 81 7.85 15.40 -15.96
N ASP A 82 9.13 15.04 -15.77
CA ASP A 82 10.19 15.92 -15.23
C ASP A 82 10.00 16.40 -13.78
N HIS A 83 9.00 15.91 -13.06
CA HIS A 83 8.80 16.22 -11.66
C HIS A 83 9.29 15.07 -10.76
N ASN A 84 9.93 15.46 -9.65
CA ASN A 84 10.29 14.55 -8.56
C ASN A 84 9.13 14.46 -7.55
N TYR A 85 8.66 13.25 -7.29
CA TYR A 85 7.55 13.00 -6.35
C TYR A 85 8.08 12.52 -5.01
N PHE A 86 7.69 13.22 -3.94
CA PHE A 86 8.04 12.87 -2.56
C PHE A 86 6.78 12.70 -1.71
N ALA A 87 6.85 11.81 -0.72
CA ALA A 87 5.87 11.72 0.35
C ALA A 87 6.49 12.18 1.67
N ILE A 88 5.76 12.98 2.44
CA ILE A 88 6.13 13.40 3.79
C ILE A 88 5.15 12.79 4.79
N ASN A 89 5.65 12.15 5.85
CA ASN A 89 4.83 11.82 7.00
C ASN A 89 5.02 12.86 8.09
N LEU A 90 3.97 13.62 8.38
CA LEU A 90 4.00 14.68 9.38
C LEU A 90 3.74 14.15 10.79
N GLU A 91 4.56 14.55 11.73
CA GLU A 91 4.28 14.45 13.16
C GLU A 91 3.52 15.69 13.66
N ASN A 92 3.88 16.88 13.15
CA ASN A 92 3.22 18.15 13.43
C ASN A 92 2.41 18.64 12.24
N ASP A 93 1.40 19.48 12.46
CA ASP A 93 0.57 20.02 11.38
C ASP A 93 1.35 20.99 10.47
N LEU A 94 1.02 20.95 9.18
CA LEU A 94 1.29 22.06 8.27
C LEU A 94 0.47 23.28 8.71
N SER A 95 0.90 24.48 8.28
CA SER A 95 0.04 25.67 8.44
C SER A 95 -1.35 25.41 7.86
N PRO A 96 -2.40 25.59 8.65
CA PRO A 96 -3.78 25.36 8.21
C PRO A 96 -4.16 26.11 6.93
N ASP A 97 -3.58 27.27 6.71
CA ASP A 97 -3.87 28.12 5.55
C ASP A 97 -3.47 27.47 4.23
N LEU A 98 -2.55 26.48 4.27
CA LEU A 98 -2.12 25.76 3.08
C LEU A 98 -3.14 24.71 2.56
N TYR A 99 -4.10 24.27 3.41
CA TYR A 99 -4.95 23.14 3.01
C TYR A 99 -6.39 23.13 3.54
N LYS A 100 -6.73 23.86 4.62
CA LYS A 100 -8.02 23.70 5.32
C LYS A 100 -9.26 24.02 4.48
N ASN A 101 -9.14 24.82 3.45
CA ASN A 101 -10.29 25.28 2.67
C ASN A 101 -10.82 24.22 1.69
N ASP A 102 -9.95 23.34 1.16
CA ASP A 102 -10.29 22.39 0.09
C ASP A 102 -9.77 20.98 0.31
N SER A 103 -9.05 20.71 1.40
CA SER A 103 -8.35 19.44 1.60
C SER A 103 -8.52 18.90 3.02
N LYS A 104 -8.53 17.55 3.13
CA LYS A 104 -8.68 16.83 4.40
C LYS A 104 -7.78 15.60 4.43
N PHE A 105 -7.31 15.22 5.63
CA PHE A 105 -6.70 13.92 5.86
C PHE A 105 -7.79 12.85 5.90
N ILE A 106 -7.80 11.94 4.91
CA ILE A 106 -8.87 10.95 4.73
C ILE A 106 -8.25 9.56 4.72
N ASP A 107 -8.94 8.58 5.32
CA ASP A 107 -8.52 7.19 5.24
C ASP A 107 -8.51 6.73 3.77
N LEU A 108 -7.38 6.18 3.33
CA LEU A 108 -7.17 5.82 1.93
C LEU A 108 -8.16 4.74 1.45
N ARG A 109 -8.56 3.81 2.32
CA ARG A 109 -9.52 2.75 1.97
C ARG A 109 -10.90 3.33 1.65
N SER A 110 -11.31 4.38 2.36
CA SER A 110 -12.63 5.00 2.17
C SER A 110 -12.72 5.88 0.94
N ILE A 111 -11.60 6.47 0.47
CA ILE A 111 -11.58 7.43 -0.64
C ILE A 111 -11.12 6.82 -1.96
N ALA A 112 -10.53 5.63 -1.96
CA ALA A 112 -9.85 5.04 -3.12
C ALA A 112 -10.70 4.99 -4.39
N GLN A 113 -12.00 4.72 -4.28
CA GLN A 113 -12.92 4.67 -5.43
C GLN A 113 -13.18 6.04 -6.06
N ASN A 114 -12.92 7.14 -5.33
CA ASN A 114 -13.12 8.51 -5.79
C ASN A 114 -11.83 9.17 -6.32
N LEU A 115 -10.74 8.43 -6.39
CA LEU A 115 -9.45 8.87 -6.91
C LEU A 115 -9.21 8.32 -8.33
N SER A 116 -8.24 8.87 -9.04
CA SER A 116 -7.74 8.28 -10.29
C SER A 116 -6.96 6.99 -10.01
N ALA A 117 -6.77 6.14 -11.03
CA ALA A 117 -5.97 4.93 -10.89
C ALA A 117 -4.51 5.26 -10.56
N GLU A 118 -3.96 6.30 -11.22
CA GLU A 118 -2.60 6.78 -10.99
C GLU A 118 -2.44 7.28 -9.53
N ASP A 119 -3.36 8.13 -9.06
CA ASP A 119 -3.33 8.66 -7.70
C ASP A 119 -3.38 7.53 -6.66
N THR A 120 -4.24 6.53 -6.85
CA THR A 120 -4.29 5.38 -5.95
C THR A 120 -2.99 4.58 -5.96
N GLY A 121 -2.35 4.42 -7.12
CA GLY A 121 -1.06 3.74 -7.25
C GLY A 121 0.08 4.49 -6.54
N ILE A 122 0.14 5.82 -6.68
CA ILE A 122 1.11 6.67 -5.99
C ILE A 122 0.90 6.59 -4.46
N LEU A 123 -0.34 6.72 -4.01
CA LEU A 123 -0.69 6.66 -2.59
C LEU A 123 -0.42 5.29 -1.97
N ALA A 124 -0.64 4.20 -2.72
CA ALA A 124 -0.32 2.85 -2.27
C ALA A 124 1.17 2.67 -2.00
N GLN A 125 2.03 3.12 -2.91
CA GLN A 125 3.48 3.12 -2.73
C GLN A 125 3.89 3.95 -1.51
N ALA A 126 3.44 5.19 -1.45
CA ALA A 126 3.78 6.12 -0.37
C ALA A 126 3.38 5.55 1.00
N LYS A 127 2.13 5.12 1.13
CA LYS A 127 1.60 4.57 2.39
C LYS A 127 2.36 3.33 2.84
N SER A 128 2.60 2.37 1.95
CA SER A 128 3.30 1.14 2.31
C SER A 128 4.72 1.40 2.81
N ILE A 129 5.46 2.32 2.18
CA ILE A 129 6.83 2.64 2.60
C ILE A 129 6.83 3.47 3.89
N ILE A 130 5.90 4.42 4.05
CA ILE A 130 5.75 5.19 5.29
C ILE A 130 5.43 4.24 6.44
N ASP A 131 4.40 3.39 6.31
CA ASP A 131 3.98 2.47 7.35
C ASP A 131 5.12 1.51 7.74
N TRP A 132 5.87 0.99 6.76
CA TRP A 132 7.03 0.16 7.05
C TRP A 132 8.09 0.90 7.85
N ASN A 133 8.40 2.15 7.49
CA ASN A 133 9.38 2.96 8.23
C ASN A 133 8.92 3.26 9.65
N LEU A 134 7.63 3.54 9.86
CA LEU A 134 7.08 3.83 11.18
C LEU A 134 6.99 2.59 12.08
N ASN A 135 6.74 1.41 11.49
CA ASN A 135 6.57 0.16 12.23
C ASN A 135 7.90 -0.57 12.48
N HIS A 136 8.90 -0.44 11.59
CA HIS A 136 10.20 -1.07 11.73
C HIS A 136 11.16 -0.22 12.59
N LYS A 137 10.95 -0.21 13.90
CA LYS A 137 11.67 0.66 14.86
C LYS A 137 12.93 0.03 15.46
N TYR A 138 13.03 -1.28 15.41
CA TYR A 138 14.11 -2.05 16.04
C TYR A 138 14.74 -3.02 15.04
N CYS A 139 16.04 -3.25 15.20
CA CYS A 139 16.76 -4.27 14.45
C CYS A 139 16.27 -5.67 14.87
N SER A 140 15.75 -6.46 13.92
CA SER A 140 15.30 -7.83 14.22
C SER A 140 16.42 -8.81 14.55
N LYS A 141 17.71 -8.44 14.27
CA LYS A 141 18.87 -9.27 14.55
C LYS A 141 19.48 -9.00 15.94
N CYS A 142 19.58 -7.74 16.37
CA CYS A 142 20.25 -7.37 17.62
C CYS A 142 19.40 -6.49 18.56
N SER A 143 18.14 -6.27 18.24
CA SER A 143 17.17 -5.48 19.01
C SER A 143 17.54 -4.00 19.22
N SER A 144 18.58 -3.50 18.55
CA SER A 144 18.97 -2.08 18.62
C SER A 144 17.91 -1.18 18.01
N SER A 145 17.65 -0.03 18.62
CA SER A 145 16.84 1.05 18.06
C SER A 145 17.61 2.01 17.16
N LYS A 146 18.96 1.83 17.04
CA LYS A 146 19.82 2.68 16.23
C LYS A 146 19.75 2.26 14.75
N LEU A 147 18.61 2.51 14.12
CA LEU A 147 18.37 2.28 12.70
C LEU A 147 18.46 3.59 11.94
N GLU A 148 19.35 3.65 10.95
CA GLU A 148 19.46 4.76 10.02
C GLU A 148 18.63 4.47 8.77
N ILE A 149 17.86 5.49 8.31
CA ILE A 149 17.10 5.43 7.07
C ILE A 149 18.04 5.75 5.90
N LYS A 150 18.09 4.86 4.92
CA LYS A 150 18.91 5.00 3.69
C LYS A 150 18.00 4.91 2.46
N ASP A 151 18.58 5.24 1.30
CA ASP A 151 17.92 5.12 -0.02
C ASP A 151 16.54 5.79 -0.04
N THR A 152 16.44 6.98 0.58
CA THR A 152 15.19 7.76 0.68
C THR A 152 14.00 6.97 1.28
N GLY A 153 14.26 6.13 2.29
CA GLY A 153 13.23 5.34 2.98
C GLY A 153 13.07 3.89 2.49
N TYR A 154 13.79 3.48 1.45
CA TYR A 154 13.73 2.10 0.92
C TYR A 154 14.72 1.14 1.58
N LYS A 155 15.50 1.62 2.53
CA LYS A 155 16.42 0.80 3.30
C LYS A 155 16.57 1.35 4.71
N LYS A 156 16.72 0.46 5.69
CA LYS A 156 17.22 0.77 7.03
C LYS A 156 18.50 0.02 7.28
N TYR A 157 19.43 0.70 7.92
CA TYR A 157 20.73 0.17 8.27
C TYR A 157 20.93 0.21 9.78
N CYS A 158 21.23 -0.93 10.38
CA CYS A 158 21.51 -1.00 11.81
C CYS A 158 22.94 -0.55 12.09
N LEU A 159 23.11 0.51 12.87
CA LEU A 159 24.43 1.06 13.22
C LEU A 159 25.25 0.13 14.13
N GLU A 160 24.60 -0.77 14.88
CA GLU A 160 25.28 -1.71 15.78
C GLU A 160 25.76 -2.97 15.05
N CYS A 161 24.86 -3.75 14.46
CA CYS A 161 25.19 -5.04 13.85
C CYS A 161 25.39 -4.99 12.32
N LYS A 162 25.29 -3.80 11.70
CA LYS A 162 25.50 -3.54 10.27
C LYS A 162 24.53 -4.28 9.34
N THR A 163 23.42 -4.78 9.86
CA THR A 163 22.39 -5.46 9.05
C THR A 163 21.53 -4.45 8.31
N GLU A 164 21.24 -4.74 7.05
CA GLU A 164 20.31 -3.96 6.21
C GLU A 164 18.92 -4.58 6.22
N PHE A 165 17.91 -3.74 6.15
CA PHE A 165 16.49 -4.11 6.08
C PHE A 165 15.81 -3.36 4.94
N PHE A 166 14.93 -4.04 4.23
CA PHE A 166 14.20 -3.51 3.09
C PHE A 166 12.69 -3.53 3.36
N PRO A 167 11.90 -2.67 2.67
CA PRO A 167 10.46 -2.66 2.80
C PRO A 167 9.85 -4.06 2.59
N ARG A 168 8.92 -4.39 3.46
CA ARG A 168 8.19 -5.65 3.45
C ARG A 168 7.03 -5.59 2.46
N VAL A 169 6.76 -6.69 1.80
CA VAL A 169 5.53 -6.94 1.03
C VAL A 169 5.01 -8.31 1.45
N ASP A 170 3.79 -8.36 1.97
CA ASP A 170 3.17 -9.60 2.43
C ASP A 170 2.26 -10.18 1.34
N PRO A 171 2.58 -11.37 0.78
CA PRO A 171 1.73 -12.00 -0.21
C PRO A 171 0.47 -12.59 0.46
N VAL A 172 -0.69 -12.33 -0.16
CA VAL A 172 -2.01 -12.81 0.27
C VAL A 172 -2.73 -13.36 -0.94
N VAL A 173 -3.14 -14.62 -0.92
CA VAL A 173 -4.04 -15.15 -1.96
C VAL A 173 -5.46 -14.66 -1.69
N ILE A 174 -6.15 -14.25 -2.75
CA ILE A 174 -7.59 -13.97 -2.73
C ILE A 174 -8.24 -14.78 -3.84
N MET A 175 -9.17 -15.66 -3.48
CA MET A 175 -9.62 -16.69 -4.39
C MET A 175 -11.14 -16.79 -4.51
N LEU A 176 -11.59 -17.14 -5.70
CA LEU A 176 -12.97 -17.42 -6.01
C LEU A 176 -13.13 -18.89 -6.42
N PRO A 177 -13.47 -19.78 -5.48
CA PRO A 177 -13.84 -21.16 -5.81
C PRO A 177 -15.16 -21.19 -6.60
N THR A 178 -15.22 -22.01 -7.65
CA THR A 178 -16.40 -22.14 -8.51
C THR A 178 -16.81 -23.60 -8.65
N PHE A 179 -18.13 -23.87 -8.70
CA PHE A 179 -18.71 -25.19 -8.92
C PHE A 179 -20.04 -25.06 -9.66
N GLU A 180 -20.19 -25.70 -10.82
CA GLU A 180 -21.44 -25.72 -11.62
C GLU A 180 -22.10 -24.36 -11.81
N GLY A 181 -21.33 -23.34 -12.18
CA GLY A 181 -21.83 -21.97 -12.43
C GLY A 181 -22.10 -21.14 -11.17
N LYS A 182 -21.85 -21.67 -9.97
CA LYS A 182 -21.87 -20.96 -8.69
C LYS A 182 -20.47 -20.54 -8.29
N CYS A 183 -20.35 -19.56 -7.37
CA CYS A 183 -19.09 -19.22 -6.72
C CYS A 183 -19.26 -19.15 -5.20
N LEU A 184 -18.16 -19.40 -4.47
CA LEU A 184 -18.12 -19.26 -3.02
C LEU A 184 -17.66 -17.84 -2.63
N LEU A 185 -18.45 -17.21 -1.77
CA LEU A 185 -18.11 -15.95 -1.11
C LEU A 185 -18.30 -16.07 0.39
N GLY A 186 -17.39 -15.47 1.16
CA GLY A 186 -17.45 -15.41 2.61
C GLY A 186 -18.00 -14.08 3.13
N ARG A 187 -18.46 -14.08 4.38
CA ARG A 187 -18.90 -12.89 5.08
C ARG A 187 -18.51 -12.95 6.56
N GLN A 188 -17.69 -12.01 7.00
CA GLN A 188 -17.38 -11.84 8.41
C GLN A 188 -18.50 -11.11 9.15
N LYS A 189 -18.64 -11.33 10.46
CA LYS A 189 -19.66 -10.69 11.33
C LYS A 189 -19.57 -9.14 11.31
N ILE A 190 -18.36 -8.60 11.13
CA ILE A 190 -18.09 -7.15 11.07
C ILE A 190 -18.54 -6.50 9.76
N PHE A 191 -18.77 -7.27 8.70
CA PHE A 191 -19.15 -6.71 7.40
C PHE A 191 -20.56 -6.10 7.47
N PRO A 192 -20.78 -4.98 6.75
CA PRO A 192 -22.13 -4.43 6.57
C PRO A 192 -23.12 -5.49 6.05
N PRO A 193 -24.42 -5.37 6.33
CA PRO A 193 -25.41 -6.28 5.80
C PRO A 193 -25.30 -6.42 4.27
N ARG A 194 -25.41 -7.65 3.76
CA ARG A 194 -25.31 -8.00 2.32
C ARG A 194 -23.94 -7.80 1.66
N MET A 195 -22.90 -7.49 2.43
CA MET A 195 -21.55 -7.44 1.92
C MET A 195 -20.91 -8.83 2.04
N TYR A 196 -20.36 -9.31 0.94
CA TYR A 196 -19.59 -10.55 0.83
C TYR A 196 -18.27 -10.26 0.14
N SER A 197 -17.25 -11.06 0.39
CA SER A 197 -15.96 -11.01 -0.30
C SER A 197 -15.54 -12.40 -0.73
N ALA A 198 -14.60 -12.47 -1.67
CA ALA A 198 -13.84 -13.68 -1.91
C ALA A 198 -13.07 -14.06 -0.64
N LEU A 199 -12.75 -15.35 -0.48
CA LEU A 199 -11.90 -15.85 0.60
C LEU A 199 -10.47 -15.33 0.40
N ALA A 200 -9.72 -15.10 1.49
CA ALA A 200 -8.36 -14.60 1.37
C ALA A 200 -7.54 -14.97 2.61
N GLY A 201 -6.30 -15.42 2.37
CA GLY A 201 -5.37 -15.76 3.43
C GLY A 201 -3.91 -15.52 3.04
N PHE A 202 -3.03 -15.49 4.03
CA PHE A 202 -1.60 -15.30 3.82
C PHE A 202 -0.95 -16.55 3.26
N LEU A 203 0.05 -16.36 2.38
CA LEU A 203 0.98 -17.42 2.06
C LEU A 203 1.83 -17.75 3.29
N GLU A 204 2.02 -19.03 3.57
CA GLU A 204 2.96 -19.48 4.58
C GLU A 204 4.35 -19.77 3.99
N PRO A 205 5.42 -19.72 4.80
CA PRO A 205 6.77 -20.04 4.34
C PRO A 205 6.86 -21.46 3.74
N GLY A 206 7.27 -21.54 2.47
CA GLY A 206 7.44 -22.80 1.76
C GLY A 206 6.25 -23.20 0.88
N GLU A 207 5.15 -22.45 0.90
CA GLU A 207 4.00 -22.67 0.03
C GLU A 207 4.18 -22.07 -1.36
N THR A 208 3.59 -22.69 -2.37
CA THR A 208 3.26 -22.07 -3.65
C THR A 208 1.94 -21.32 -3.54
N ILE A 209 1.62 -20.48 -4.55
CA ILE A 209 0.30 -19.80 -4.64
C ILE A 209 -0.82 -20.84 -4.67
N GLU A 210 -0.64 -21.94 -5.42
CA GLU A 210 -1.60 -23.02 -5.57
C GLU A 210 -1.84 -23.74 -4.24
N ASP A 211 -0.78 -24.05 -3.49
CA ASP A 211 -0.89 -24.71 -2.19
C ASP A 211 -1.65 -23.83 -1.20
N ALA A 212 -1.32 -22.54 -1.13
CA ALA A 212 -2.00 -21.59 -0.27
C ALA A 212 -3.50 -21.48 -0.59
N VAL A 213 -3.87 -21.40 -1.88
CA VAL A 213 -5.29 -21.39 -2.31
C VAL A 213 -6.02 -22.66 -1.87
N ILE A 214 -5.39 -23.83 -2.08
CA ILE A 214 -5.99 -25.12 -1.70
C ILE A 214 -6.19 -25.20 -0.18
N ARG A 215 -5.18 -24.83 0.60
CA ARG A 215 -5.24 -24.84 2.07
C ARG A 215 -6.29 -23.87 2.61
N GLU A 216 -6.25 -22.60 2.21
CA GLU A 216 -7.16 -21.57 2.71
C GLU A 216 -8.63 -21.90 2.38
N VAL A 217 -8.92 -22.35 1.15
CA VAL A 217 -10.28 -22.77 0.80
C VAL A 217 -10.73 -23.96 1.66
N LYS A 218 -9.81 -24.91 1.91
CA LYS A 218 -10.12 -26.08 2.76
C LYS A 218 -10.38 -25.67 4.20
N GLU A 219 -9.56 -24.78 4.76
CA GLU A 219 -9.69 -24.30 6.14
C GLU A 219 -10.96 -23.49 6.35
N GLU A 220 -11.27 -22.53 5.45
CA GLU A 220 -12.41 -21.63 5.62
C GLU A 220 -13.77 -22.26 5.23
N SER A 221 -13.79 -23.27 4.37
CA SER A 221 -15.05 -23.78 3.81
C SER A 221 -15.22 -25.31 3.81
N GLY A 222 -14.15 -26.06 4.10
CA GLY A 222 -14.12 -27.51 3.99
C GLY A 222 -14.08 -28.04 2.56
N LEU A 223 -14.10 -27.18 1.53
CA LEU A 223 -14.07 -27.61 0.14
C LEU A 223 -12.69 -28.06 -0.32
N ASP A 224 -12.66 -29.11 -1.14
CA ASP A 224 -11.48 -29.47 -1.93
C ASP A 224 -11.53 -28.76 -3.29
N VAL A 225 -10.44 -28.09 -3.68
CA VAL A 225 -10.33 -27.39 -4.96
C VAL A 225 -9.17 -27.92 -5.79
N THR A 226 -9.28 -27.71 -7.09
CA THR A 226 -8.25 -28.05 -8.10
C THR A 226 -8.19 -26.92 -9.15
N ASN A 227 -7.31 -27.07 -10.14
CA ASN A 227 -7.19 -26.15 -11.28
C ASN A 227 -7.10 -24.69 -10.85
N VAL A 228 -6.18 -24.39 -9.92
CA VAL A 228 -5.92 -23.02 -9.46
C VAL A 228 -5.34 -22.20 -10.61
N GLN A 229 -5.95 -21.07 -10.90
CA GLN A 229 -5.55 -20.17 -12.00
C GLN A 229 -5.33 -18.75 -11.50
N TYR A 230 -4.10 -18.26 -11.61
CA TYR A 230 -3.80 -16.84 -11.39
C TYR A 230 -4.57 -15.95 -12.38
N LYS A 231 -5.10 -14.84 -11.90
CA LYS A 231 -5.84 -13.86 -12.71
C LYS A 231 -5.20 -12.48 -12.72
N PHE A 232 -4.88 -11.91 -11.57
CA PHE A 232 -4.28 -10.59 -11.42
C PHE A 232 -3.68 -10.41 -10.03
N THR A 233 -2.88 -9.37 -9.86
CA THR A 233 -2.43 -8.90 -8.55
C THR A 233 -2.94 -7.50 -8.26
N GLN A 234 -3.12 -7.18 -6.98
CA GLN A 234 -3.50 -5.86 -6.50
C GLN A 234 -2.63 -5.47 -5.31
N PRO A 235 -1.88 -4.36 -5.39
CA PRO A 235 -1.27 -3.77 -4.19
C PRO A 235 -2.35 -3.42 -3.18
N TRP A 236 -2.12 -3.75 -1.89
CA TRP A 236 -3.07 -3.50 -0.82
C TRP A 236 -2.34 -2.84 0.37
N PRO A 237 -2.29 -1.47 0.42
CA PRO A 237 -1.43 -0.74 1.35
C PRO A 237 -2.01 -0.67 2.77
N PHE A 238 -2.43 -1.83 3.32
CA PHE A 238 -3.03 -1.95 4.65
C PHE A 238 -2.45 -3.14 5.43
N PRO A 239 -1.18 -3.05 5.91
CA PRO A 239 -0.27 -1.93 5.64
C PRO A 239 0.55 -2.05 4.34
N TYR A 240 0.95 -3.26 3.88
CA TYR A 240 1.85 -3.46 2.73
C TYR A 240 1.67 -4.83 2.08
N GLN A 241 0.43 -5.23 1.83
CA GLN A 241 0.09 -6.52 1.24
C GLN A 241 0.09 -6.47 -0.29
N LEU A 242 0.31 -7.64 -0.90
CA LEU A 242 0.07 -7.90 -2.31
C LEU A 242 -1.01 -8.99 -2.43
N MET A 243 -2.21 -8.59 -2.85
CA MET A 243 -3.29 -9.54 -3.13
C MET A 243 -3.02 -10.25 -4.45
N ILE A 244 -3.08 -11.58 -4.44
CA ILE A 244 -2.87 -12.46 -5.60
C ILE A 244 -4.21 -13.12 -5.92
N GLY A 245 -4.90 -12.60 -6.93
CA GLY A 245 -6.23 -13.05 -7.34
C GLY A 245 -6.20 -14.35 -8.12
N CYS A 246 -6.92 -15.36 -7.63
CA CYS A 246 -7.00 -16.69 -8.22
C CYS A 246 -8.45 -17.14 -8.40
N PHE A 247 -8.68 -17.97 -9.43
CA PHE A 247 -9.85 -18.83 -9.50
C PHE A 247 -9.43 -20.27 -9.18
N ALA A 248 -10.37 -21.07 -8.65
CA ALA A 248 -10.17 -22.48 -8.43
C ALA A 248 -11.48 -23.24 -8.69
N GLU A 249 -11.38 -24.51 -9.08
CA GLU A 249 -12.53 -25.38 -9.30
C GLU A 249 -12.78 -26.23 -8.05
N ALA A 250 -13.94 -26.06 -7.42
CA ALA A 250 -14.36 -26.88 -6.30
C ALA A 250 -14.87 -28.24 -6.80
N LYS A 251 -14.66 -29.30 -6.00
CA LYS A 251 -15.13 -30.68 -6.31
C LYS A 251 -16.56 -30.90 -5.87
N SER A 252 -17.14 -30.02 -5.04
CA SER A 252 -18.52 -30.08 -4.56
C SER A 252 -18.98 -28.70 -4.09
N ASP A 253 -20.25 -28.56 -3.75
CA ASP A 253 -20.83 -27.38 -3.08
C ASP A 253 -21.24 -27.65 -1.62
N VAL A 254 -20.81 -28.79 -1.06
CA VAL A 254 -21.09 -29.16 0.34
C VAL A 254 -20.11 -28.45 1.27
N LEU A 255 -20.56 -27.41 1.92
CA LEU A 255 -19.75 -26.62 2.84
C LEU A 255 -19.65 -27.29 4.22
N ASN A 256 -18.46 -27.23 4.80
CA ASN A 256 -18.20 -27.57 6.19
C ASN A 256 -17.47 -26.40 6.84
N ILE A 257 -18.24 -25.44 7.30
CA ILE A 257 -17.72 -24.20 7.90
C ILE A 257 -17.50 -24.44 9.38
N ASP A 258 -16.27 -24.23 9.84
CA ASP A 258 -15.97 -24.25 11.27
C ASP A 258 -16.74 -23.12 11.97
N LYS A 259 -17.27 -23.41 13.15
CA LYS A 259 -18.17 -22.49 13.87
C LYS A 259 -17.43 -21.53 14.79
N ASP A 260 -16.08 -21.51 14.76
CA ASP A 260 -15.26 -20.65 15.62
C ASP A 260 -15.17 -19.19 15.13
#